data_c5b7e98d3535a96ff54f13f961eb0d3f
#
_entry.id   c5b7e98d3535a96ff54f13f961eb0d3f
#
_cell.length_a   1.000
_cell.length_b   1.000
_cell.length_c   1.000
_cell.angle_alpha   90.00
_cell.angle_beta   90.00
_cell.angle_gamma   90.00
#
_symmetry.space_group_name_H-M   'P 1'
#
loop_
_entity.id
_entity.type
_entity.pdbx_description
1 polymer ?
#
loop_
_entity_poly.entity_id
_entity_poly.type
_entity_poly.pdbx_seq_one_letter_code
_entity_poly.pdbx_strand_id
1 'polypeptide(L)'
;MRSSLAHPCKPFLLVRVALIAALTLLLSGWTCSALFLSCQGVAQPQVTSLSPGAIPSNVESVLLTADGSGFNPQSQIMWNGNALPTTFMDSHHVQTTVTQQTLDSFGGSVGNNVQISVRSQPSFNDLGCPIGGNSATLILVID
;
A
#
# COMPACT_ATOMS: atom_id res chain seq x y z
N MET A 1 56.57 -32.79 -55.88
CA MET A 1 55.21 -33.25 -55.95
C MET A 1 54.67 -33.33 -54.51
N ARG A 2 53.94 -32.34 -54.04
CA ARG A 2 53.23 -32.37 -52.79
C ARG A 2 51.79 -31.90 -53.05
N SER A 3 50.86 -32.82 -53.00
CA SER A 3 49.46 -32.57 -53.18
C SER A 3 48.88 -31.94 -51.88
N SER A 4 48.42 -30.73 -51.99
CA SER A 4 47.72 -30.04 -50.91
C SER A 4 46.25 -30.49 -50.92
N LEU A 5 45.80 -31.23 -49.90
CA LEU A 5 44.42 -31.62 -49.68
C LEU A 5 43.73 -30.49 -48.98
N ALA A 6 42.97 -29.72 -49.71
CA ALA A 6 42.05 -28.75 -49.18
C ALA A 6 40.84 -29.49 -48.57
N HIS A 7 40.67 -29.37 -47.25
CA HIS A 7 39.48 -29.86 -46.57
C HIS A 7 38.34 -28.87 -46.79
N PRO A 8 37.19 -29.31 -47.29
CA PRO A 8 36.01 -28.42 -47.37
C PRO A 8 35.49 -28.14 -45.99
N CYS A 9 35.55 -26.90 -45.59
CA CYS A 9 34.90 -26.39 -44.39
C CYS A 9 33.38 -26.63 -44.53
N LYS A 10 32.83 -27.53 -43.73
CA LYS A 10 31.42 -27.92 -43.80
C LYS A 10 30.52 -26.74 -43.34
N PRO A 11 29.75 -26.10 -44.22
CA PRO A 11 28.89 -24.97 -43.86
C PRO A 11 27.75 -25.36 -42.90
N PHE A 12 27.52 -26.64 -42.72
CA PHE A 12 26.47 -27.16 -41.86
C PHE A 12 26.63 -26.87 -40.37
N LEU A 13 27.85 -26.67 -39.89
CA LEU A 13 28.10 -26.38 -38.48
C LEU A 13 27.75 -24.94 -38.14
N LEU A 14 28.03 -23.99 -39.01
CA LEU A 14 27.73 -22.57 -38.81
C LEU A 14 26.22 -22.28 -38.83
N VAL A 15 25.48 -22.97 -39.69
CA VAL A 15 24.01 -22.83 -39.74
C VAL A 15 23.35 -23.35 -38.46
N ARG A 16 23.86 -24.45 -37.90
CA ARG A 16 23.33 -25.01 -36.65
C ARG A 16 23.62 -24.11 -35.46
N VAL A 17 24.81 -23.52 -35.38
CA VAL A 17 25.16 -22.59 -34.29
C VAL A 17 24.33 -21.31 -34.38
N ALA A 18 24.11 -20.77 -35.58
CA ALA A 18 23.25 -19.59 -35.78
C ALA A 18 21.79 -19.85 -35.43
N LEU A 19 21.25 -21.02 -35.72
CA LEU A 19 19.89 -21.42 -35.37
C LEU A 19 19.71 -21.56 -33.86
N ILE A 20 20.66 -22.12 -33.14
CA ILE A 20 20.64 -22.26 -31.69
C ILE A 20 20.72 -20.88 -31.02
N ALA A 21 21.60 -19.99 -31.52
CA ALA A 21 21.72 -18.63 -31.01
C ALA A 21 20.46 -17.80 -31.23
N ALA A 22 19.79 -17.95 -32.37
CA ALA A 22 18.50 -17.28 -32.64
C ALA A 22 17.38 -17.82 -31.75
N LEU A 23 17.35 -19.12 -31.48
CA LEU A 23 16.33 -19.73 -30.62
C LEU A 23 16.52 -19.33 -29.17
N THR A 24 17.73 -19.16 -28.66
CA THR A 24 18.01 -18.68 -27.30
C THR A 24 17.64 -17.20 -27.12
N LEU A 25 17.79 -16.38 -28.14
CA LEU A 25 17.36 -14.98 -28.14
C LEU A 25 15.85 -14.83 -28.14
N LEU A 26 15.10 -15.76 -28.73
CA LEU A 26 13.63 -15.75 -28.71
C LEU A 26 13.06 -16.23 -27.36
N LEU A 27 13.78 -17.06 -26.62
CA LEU A 27 13.36 -17.55 -25.31
C LEU A 27 13.70 -16.58 -24.16
N SER A 28 14.64 -15.67 -24.34
CA SER A 28 14.99 -14.65 -23.34
C SER A 28 14.07 -13.43 -23.34
N GLY A 29 13.14 -13.34 -24.27
CA GLY A 29 12.19 -12.22 -24.42
C GLY A 29 10.90 -12.32 -23.61
N TRP A 30 10.67 -13.39 -22.86
CA TRP A 30 9.53 -13.46 -21.95
C TRP A 30 9.93 -12.84 -20.61
N THR A 31 10.03 -11.53 -20.63
CA THR A 31 10.15 -10.74 -19.41
C THR A 31 8.84 -10.87 -18.64
N CYS A 32 8.93 -11.23 -17.39
CA CYS A 32 7.83 -11.21 -16.40
C CYS A 32 7.24 -9.80 -16.17
N SER A 33 7.31 -8.91 -17.13
CA SER A 33 6.79 -7.54 -17.01
C SER A 33 5.27 -7.44 -16.93
N ALA A 34 4.54 -8.49 -17.31
CA ALA A 34 3.09 -8.46 -17.33
C ALA A 34 2.44 -8.59 -15.93
N LEU A 35 3.17 -9.15 -14.95
CA LEU A 35 2.62 -9.36 -13.61
C LEU A 35 2.67 -8.12 -12.71
N PHE A 36 3.56 -7.17 -13.00
CA PHE A 36 3.65 -5.92 -12.20
C PHE A 36 2.68 -4.83 -12.63
N LEU A 37 2.08 -4.93 -13.81
CA LEU A 37 1.13 -3.94 -14.32
C LEU A 37 -0.26 -4.03 -13.68
N SER A 38 -0.60 -5.17 -13.06
CA SER A 38 -1.92 -5.39 -12.48
C SER A 38 -2.12 -4.73 -11.12
N CYS A 39 -1.04 -4.33 -10.44
CA CYS A 39 -1.10 -3.72 -9.10
C CYS A 39 -0.88 -2.20 -9.13
N GLN A 40 -0.87 -1.57 -10.29
CA GLN A 40 -0.84 -0.11 -10.38
C GLN A 40 -2.19 0.48 -9.98
N GLY A 41 -2.20 1.27 -8.92
CA GLY A 41 -3.38 1.97 -8.45
C GLY A 41 -4.15 1.30 -7.32
N VAL A 42 -3.53 0.38 -6.60
CA VAL A 42 -4.12 -0.13 -5.35
C VAL A 42 -4.23 1.03 -4.36
N ALA A 43 -5.46 1.44 -4.10
CA ALA A 43 -5.75 2.60 -3.27
C ALA A 43 -5.32 2.34 -1.82
N GLN A 44 -4.39 3.15 -1.33
CA GLN A 44 -4.17 3.29 0.10
C GLN A 44 -5.39 3.96 0.73
N PRO A 45 -5.68 3.71 2.01
CA PRO A 45 -6.74 4.43 2.70
C PRO A 45 -6.47 5.93 2.63
N GLN A 46 -7.52 6.70 2.40
CA GLN A 46 -7.48 8.16 2.35
C GLN A 46 -8.44 8.70 3.39
N VAL A 47 -7.96 9.57 4.29
CA VAL A 47 -8.82 10.34 5.20
C VAL A 47 -8.97 11.74 4.63
N THR A 48 -10.21 12.19 4.51
CA THR A 48 -10.56 13.50 3.96
C THR A 48 -11.07 14.48 5.01
N SER A 49 -11.75 13.98 6.03
CA SER A 49 -12.28 14.80 7.12
C SER A 49 -12.41 14.04 8.43
N LEU A 50 -12.53 14.80 9.52
CA LEU A 50 -12.77 14.32 10.87
C LEU A 50 -14.03 15.00 11.41
N SER A 51 -14.87 14.25 12.10
CA SER A 51 -16.07 14.76 12.75
C SER A 51 -16.17 14.24 14.19
N PRO A 52 -16.13 15.10 15.21
CA PRO A 52 -15.88 16.56 15.16
C PRO A 52 -14.46 16.89 14.74
N GLY A 53 -14.23 18.10 14.21
CA GLY A 53 -12.90 18.61 13.83
C GLY A 53 -12.09 19.15 15.02
N ALA A 54 -12.75 19.34 16.17
CA ALA A 54 -12.14 19.72 17.44
C ALA A 54 -12.82 18.97 18.59
N ILE A 55 -12.08 18.71 19.66
CA ILE A 55 -12.56 18.02 20.86
C ILE A 55 -12.20 18.82 22.10
N PRO A 56 -13.16 19.03 23.03
CA PRO A 56 -12.85 19.67 24.31
C PRO A 56 -11.86 18.84 25.14
N SER A 57 -10.90 19.49 25.79
CA SER A 57 -9.89 18.85 26.63
C SER A 57 -10.46 18.18 27.88
N ASN A 58 -11.66 18.56 28.31
CA ASN A 58 -12.36 18.02 29.47
C ASN A 58 -13.51 17.10 29.09
N VAL A 59 -13.43 16.44 27.93
CA VAL A 59 -14.48 15.56 27.44
C VAL A 59 -14.54 14.28 28.26
N GLU A 60 -15.72 13.89 28.68
CA GLU A 60 -15.94 12.56 29.27
C GLU A 60 -15.83 11.45 28.21
N SER A 61 -16.54 11.62 27.11
CA SER A 61 -16.42 10.79 25.93
C SER A 61 -16.95 11.50 24.69
N VAL A 62 -16.32 11.30 23.54
CA VAL A 62 -16.80 11.80 22.24
C VAL A 62 -16.59 10.76 21.17
N LEU A 63 -17.55 10.63 20.28
CA LEU A 63 -17.44 9.79 19.12
C LEU A 63 -16.72 10.56 18.00
N LEU A 64 -15.52 10.09 17.61
CA LEU A 64 -14.76 10.63 16.50
C LEU A 64 -14.97 9.75 15.27
N THR A 65 -15.46 10.35 14.21
CA THR A 65 -15.60 9.71 12.89
C THR A 65 -14.50 10.22 11.96
N ALA A 66 -13.84 9.32 11.28
CA ALA A 66 -12.97 9.65 10.16
C ALA A 66 -13.67 9.26 8.86
N ASP A 67 -13.84 10.26 7.99
CA ASP A 67 -14.43 10.11 6.67
C ASP A 67 -13.32 10.03 5.62
N GLY A 68 -13.53 9.20 4.58
CA GLY A 68 -12.51 9.00 3.57
C GLY A 68 -12.86 7.95 2.54
N SER A 69 -11.88 7.14 2.16
CA SER A 69 -12.06 6.02 1.24
C SER A 69 -11.01 4.94 1.43
N GLY A 70 -11.29 3.73 0.93
CA GLY A 70 -10.35 2.61 0.98
C GLY A 70 -10.24 1.98 2.37
N PHE A 71 -11.21 2.20 3.25
CA PHE A 71 -11.27 1.55 4.56
C PHE A 71 -11.75 0.10 4.43
N ASN A 72 -11.30 -0.74 5.33
CA ASN A 72 -11.69 -2.15 5.43
C ASN A 72 -12.01 -2.51 6.90
N PRO A 73 -12.59 -3.69 7.18
CA PRO A 73 -12.95 -4.09 8.53
C PRO A 73 -11.79 -4.14 9.54
N GLN A 74 -10.55 -4.10 9.07
CA GLN A 74 -9.34 -4.08 9.90
C GLN A 74 -8.70 -2.69 9.97
N SER A 75 -9.39 -1.67 9.47
CA SER A 75 -8.93 -0.27 9.56
C SER A 75 -8.98 0.21 10.99
N GLN A 76 -7.94 0.91 11.40
CA GLN A 76 -7.79 1.46 12.74
C GLN A 76 -7.48 2.96 12.66
N ILE A 77 -8.14 3.74 13.49
CA ILE A 77 -7.79 5.15 13.70
C ILE A 77 -6.53 5.20 14.56
N MET A 78 -5.54 5.94 14.08
CA MET A 78 -4.26 6.15 14.74
C MET A 78 -4.25 7.55 15.36
N TRP A 79 -4.00 7.64 16.66
CA TRP A 79 -3.88 8.86 17.44
C TRP A 79 -2.40 9.10 17.80
N ASN A 80 -1.78 10.10 17.22
CA ASN A 80 -0.33 10.31 17.36
C ASN A 80 0.49 9.02 17.12
N GLY A 81 0.07 8.18 16.16
CA GLY A 81 0.70 6.91 15.85
C GLY A 81 0.26 5.71 16.72
N ASN A 82 -0.58 5.93 17.74
CA ASN A 82 -1.14 4.86 18.58
C ASN A 82 -2.50 4.42 18.05
N ALA A 83 -2.71 3.11 17.92
CA ALA A 83 -3.97 2.56 17.44
C ALA A 83 -5.06 2.67 18.51
N LEU A 84 -6.21 3.23 18.12
CA LEU A 84 -7.42 3.26 18.96
C LEU A 84 -8.36 2.11 18.60
N PRO A 85 -9.17 1.62 19.57
CA PRO A 85 -10.28 0.73 19.29
C PRO A 85 -11.22 1.40 18.27
N THR A 86 -11.35 0.81 17.08
CA THR A 86 -12.04 1.41 15.95
C THR A 86 -13.17 0.52 15.49
N THR A 87 -14.33 1.11 15.24
CA THR A 87 -15.48 0.46 14.62
C THR A 87 -15.49 0.79 13.13
N PHE A 88 -15.45 -0.23 12.30
CA PHE A 88 -15.64 -0.09 10.86
C PHE A 88 -17.14 0.05 10.56
N MET A 89 -17.52 1.11 9.88
CA MET A 89 -18.90 1.34 9.44
C MET A 89 -19.08 0.90 7.99
N ASP A 90 -18.24 1.43 7.10
CA ASP A 90 -18.20 1.11 5.69
C ASP A 90 -16.85 1.51 5.08
N SER A 91 -16.70 1.38 3.75
CA SER A 91 -15.46 1.72 3.05
C SER A 91 -15.08 3.21 3.08
N HIS A 92 -15.95 4.07 3.62
CA HIS A 92 -15.78 5.51 3.69
C HIS A 92 -15.79 6.05 5.14
N HIS A 93 -16.22 5.26 6.12
CA HIS A 93 -16.43 5.72 7.49
C HIS A 93 -15.87 4.72 8.50
N VAL A 94 -15.04 5.21 9.41
CA VAL A 94 -14.59 4.50 10.60
C VAL A 94 -14.75 5.39 11.82
N GLN A 95 -15.05 4.80 12.99
CA GLN A 95 -15.35 5.53 14.21
C GLN A 95 -14.57 5.00 15.40
N THR A 96 -14.24 5.89 16.34
CA THR A 96 -13.66 5.54 17.63
C THR A 96 -14.26 6.42 18.72
N THR A 97 -14.30 5.91 19.93
CA THR A 97 -14.67 6.71 21.11
C THR A 97 -13.41 7.26 21.75
N VAL A 98 -13.30 8.56 21.78
CA VAL A 98 -12.23 9.28 22.48
C VAL A 98 -12.71 9.61 23.89
N THR A 99 -11.92 9.27 24.89
CA THR A 99 -12.22 9.53 26.31
C THR A 99 -11.10 10.39 26.92
N GLN A 100 -11.35 10.94 28.11
CA GLN A 100 -10.29 11.63 28.88
C GLN A 100 -9.05 10.78 29.02
N GLN A 101 -9.19 9.47 29.26
CA GLN A 101 -8.06 8.56 29.34
C GLN A 101 -7.24 8.49 28.03
N THR A 102 -7.91 8.60 26.87
CA THR A 102 -7.22 8.67 25.57
C THR A 102 -6.38 9.94 25.46
N LEU A 103 -6.95 11.08 25.87
CA LEU A 103 -6.26 12.36 25.88
C LEU A 103 -5.03 12.34 26.80
N ASP A 104 -5.19 11.81 28.01
CA ASP A 104 -4.12 11.73 29.02
C ASP A 104 -2.99 10.76 28.58
N SER A 105 -3.37 9.64 27.95
CA SER A 105 -2.41 8.57 27.59
C SER A 105 -1.63 8.87 26.31
N PHE A 106 -2.27 9.49 25.31
CA PHE A 106 -1.72 9.65 23.97
C PHE A 106 -1.48 11.11 23.55
N GLY A 107 -1.61 12.04 24.50
CA GLY A 107 -1.37 13.46 24.29
C GLY A 107 -2.56 14.18 23.68
N GLY A 108 -3.35 14.82 24.51
CA GLY A 108 -4.52 15.62 24.13
C GLY A 108 -4.67 16.81 25.06
N SER A 109 -3.60 17.56 25.34
CA SER A 109 -3.68 18.77 26.16
C SER A 109 -4.25 19.94 25.37
N VAL A 110 -4.89 20.87 26.08
CA VAL A 110 -5.42 22.13 25.50
C VAL A 110 -4.39 22.80 24.63
N GLY A 111 -4.81 23.22 23.44
CA GLY A 111 -3.97 23.89 22.46
C GLY A 111 -3.02 22.97 21.70
N ASN A 112 -3.04 21.67 21.94
CA ASN A 112 -2.25 20.72 21.20
C ASN A 112 -2.98 20.25 19.93
N ASN A 113 -2.21 20.09 18.88
CA ASN A 113 -2.65 19.50 17.65
C ASN A 113 -2.35 17.99 17.69
N VAL A 114 -3.38 17.17 17.54
CA VAL A 114 -3.28 15.73 17.50
C VAL A 114 -3.25 15.25 16.06
N GLN A 115 -2.32 14.38 15.74
CA GLN A 115 -2.20 13.78 14.43
C GLN A 115 -3.10 12.53 14.32
N ILE A 116 -4.09 12.59 13.46
CA ILE A 116 -5.00 11.48 13.17
C ILE A 116 -4.72 10.94 11.78
N SER A 117 -4.55 9.65 11.69
CA SER A 117 -4.50 8.90 10.43
C SER A 117 -5.30 7.61 10.54
N VAL A 118 -5.61 6.99 9.43
CA VAL A 118 -6.22 5.65 9.41
C VAL A 118 -5.21 4.67 8.83
N ARG A 119 -5.00 3.59 9.54
CA ARG A 119 -4.18 2.47 9.10
C ARG A 119 -5.10 1.30 8.77
N SER A 120 -5.09 0.88 7.50
CA SER A 120 -5.70 -0.37 7.07
C SER A 120 -4.63 -1.45 7.01
N GLN A 121 -4.88 -2.59 7.65
CA GLN A 121 -3.93 -3.70 7.57
C GLN A 121 -3.81 -4.18 6.11
N PRO A 122 -2.61 -4.57 5.69
CA PRO A 122 -2.42 -5.11 4.35
C PRO A 122 -3.30 -6.34 4.15
N SER A 123 -4.09 -6.32 3.10
CA SER A 123 -4.81 -7.48 2.59
C SER A 123 -4.51 -7.64 1.10
N PHE A 124 -4.93 -8.73 0.51
CA PHE A 124 -4.77 -8.93 -0.93
C PHE A 124 -6.16 -8.91 -1.57
N ASN A 125 -6.28 -8.19 -2.67
CA ASN A 125 -7.50 -8.25 -3.48
C ASN A 125 -7.55 -9.56 -4.29
N ASP A 126 -8.64 -9.79 -5.01
CA ASP A 126 -8.84 -11.00 -5.84
C ASP A 126 -7.76 -11.18 -6.92
N LEU A 127 -7.03 -10.13 -7.27
CA LEU A 127 -5.91 -10.15 -8.21
C LEU A 127 -4.55 -10.41 -7.52
N GLY A 128 -4.55 -10.63 -6.21
CA GLY A 128 -3.33 -10.82 -5.42
C GLY A 128 -2.52 -9.54 -5.20
N CYS A 129 -3.11 -8.36 -5.44
CA CYS A 129 -2.44 -7.08 -5.20
C CYS A 129 -2.56 -6.67 -3.74
N PRO A 130 -1.49 -6.18 -3.09
CA PRO A 130 -1.55 -5.69 -1.72
C PRO A 130 -2.40 -4.42 -1.67
N ILE A 131 -3.41 -4.43 -0.80
CA ILE A 131 -4.25 -3.28 -0.47
C ILE A 131 -4.07 -2.97 1.01
N GLY A 132 -4.11 -1.69 1.39
CA GLY A 132 -3.91 -1.25 2.75
C GLY A 132 -2.72 -0.30 2.89
N GLY A 133 -2.39 0.05 4.11
CA GLY A 133 -1.35 1.01 4.44
C GLY A 133 -1.85 2.12 5.35
N ASN A 134 -1.12 3.21 5.41
CA ASN A 134 -1.50 4.38 6.20
C ASN A 134 -2.05 5.49 5.29
N SER A 135 -3.10 6.18 5.75
CA SER A 135 -3.58 7.41 5.11
C SER A 135 -2.61 8.58 5.35
N ALA A 136 -2.83 9.67 4.63
CA ALA A 136 -2.31 10.96 5.06
C ALA A 136 -2.83 11.32 6.46
N THR A 137 -2.10 12.20 7.15
CA THR A 137 -2.44 12.65 8.51
C THR A 137 -3.30 13.91 8.45
N LEU A 138 -4.39 13.93 9.21
CA LEU A 138 -5.16 15.13 9.50
C LEU A 138 -4.88 15.64 10.92
N ILE A 139 -5.11 16.89 11.14
CA ILE A 139 -4.93 17.53 12.43
C ILE A 139 -6.29 17.67 13.12
N LEU A 140 -6.38 17.16 14.35
CA LEU A 140 -7.49 17.37 15.27
C LEU A 140 -7.07 18.37 16.35
N VAL A 141 -7.89 19.36 16.59
CA VAL A 141 -7.63 20.40 17.60
C VAL A 141 -8.22 19.96 18.93
N ILE A 142 -7.46 20.19 20.01
CA ILE A 142 -7.95 20.03 21.39
C ILE A 142 -8.17 21.42 21.99
N ASP A 143 -9.41 21.76 22.32
CA ASP A 143 -9.87 23.05 22.85
C ASP A 143 -9.95 23.08 24.38
#